data_b393b8187cabc04482982fed181a7154
#
_entry.id   b393b8187cabc04482982fed181a7154
#
_cell.length_a   1.000
_cell.length_b   1.000
_cell.length_c   1.000
_cell.angle_alpha   90.00
_cell.angle_beta   90.00
_cell.angle_gamma   90.00
#
_symmetry.space_group_name_H-M   'P 1'
#
loop_
_entity.id
_entity.type
_entity.pdbx_description
1 polymer ?
#
loop_
_entity_poly.entity_id
_entity_poly.type
_entity_poly.pdbx_seq_one_letter_code
_entity_poly.pdbx_strand_id
1 'polypeptide(L)'
;MATLQKKSFNTPDETRTPPYTKMEIVNFGDMSIVRTIMEPGWRWSEHIRPIAGTESCQVTHFGYVISGRAHVKMDDGTEADLGPGDIVINPAGHDGWVIGDEPYVFLDFQGASRNV
;
A
#
# COMPACT_ATOMS: atom_id res chain seq x y z
N MET A 1 14.20 29.78 0.45
CA MET A 1 14.73 29.38 -0.86
C MET A 1 14.44 27.90 -1.09
N ALA A 2 13.94 27.59 -2.28
CA ALA A 2 13.65 26.21 -2.63
C ALA A 2 14.95 25.47 -2.98
N THR A 3 15.09 24.25 -2.50
CA THR A 3 16.26 23.40 -2.76
C THR A 3 15.81 22.18 -3.55
N LEU A 4 16.54 21.86 -4.62
CA LEU A 4 16.30 20.62 -5.35
C LEU A 4 16.65 19.45 -4.45
N GLN A 5 15.74 18.49 -4.34
CA GLN A 5 15.93 17.28 -3.55
C GLN A 5 15.67 16.04 -4.39
N LYS A 6 16.46 15.03 -4.18
CA LYS A 6 16.34 13.76 -4.89
C LYS A 6 16.62 12.62 -3.92
N LYS A 7 15.74 11.62 -3.92
CA LYS A 7 15.91 10.37 -3.18
C LYS A 7 15.53 9.20 -4.07
N SER A 8 15.77 7.98 -3.61
CA SER A 8 15.48 6.77 -4.38
C SER A 8 14.91 5.68 -3.47
N PHE A 9 13.98 4.88 -4.00
CA PHE A 9 13.53 3.67 -3.32
C PHE A 9 14.63 2.61 -3.20
N ASN A 10 15.73 2.74 -3.95
CA ASN A 10 16.88 1.83 -3.82
C ASN A 10 17.62 2.06 -2.50
N THR A 11 17.48 3.25 -1.92
CA THR A 11 18.05 3.61 -0.62
C THR A 11 16.98 4.32 0.22
N PRO A 12 15.94 3.58 0.63
CA PRO A 12 14.82 4.21 1.35
C PRO A 12 15.26 4.71 2.74
N ASP A 13 14.53 5.70 3.25
CA ASP A 13 14.75 6.19 4.60
C ASP A 13 14.38 5.15 5.65
N GLU A 14 13.37 4.33 5.34
CA GLU A 14 12.91 3.27 6.22
C GLU A 14 12.40 2.10 5.39
N THR A 15 12.59 0.87 5.89
CA THR A 15 12.00 -0.34 5.29
C THR A 15 11.24 -1.07 6.39
N ARG A 16 10.01 -1.48 6.08
CA ARG A 16 9.19 -2.32 6.97
C ARG A 16 8.80 -3.59 6.23
N THR A 17 8.75 -4.69 6.96
CA THR A 17 8.46 -6.01 6.37
C THR A 17 7.36 -6.73 7.14
N PRO A 18 6.13 -6.23 7.17
CA PRO A 18 5.02 -7.01 7.70
C PRO A 18 4.80 -8.27 6.86
N PRO A 19 4.00 -9.23 7.33
CA PRO A 19 3.83 -10.50 6.61
C PRO A 19 3.46 -10.29 5.14
N TYR A 20 4.14 -11.00 4.23
CA TYR A 20 3.94 -10.96 2.78
C TYR A 20 4.13 -9.59 2.15
N THR A 21 4.81 -8.67 2.84
CA THR A 21 4.88 -7.27 2.44
C THR A 21 6.28 -6.71 2.63
N LYS A 22 6.68 -5.82 1.72
CA LYS A 22 7.85 -4.97 1.89
C LYS A 22 7.43 -3.54 1.61
N MET A 23 7.66 -2.65 2.55
CA MET A 23 7.36 -1.22 2.42
C MET A 23 8.67 -0.45 2.42
N GLU A 24 8.92 0.28 1.35
CA GLU A 24 10.09 1.15 1.22
C GLU A 24 9.61 2.59 1.31
N ILE A 25 10.01 3.27 2.38
CA ILE A 25 9.49 4.60 2.74
C ILE A 25 10.55 5.65 2.43
N VAL A 26 10.17 6.65 1.65
CA VAL A 26 11.01 7.81 1.34
C VAL A 26 10.31 9.06 1.85
N ASN A 27 11.03 9.86 2.63
CA ASN A 27 10.51 11.07 3.26
C ASN A 27 11.16 12.31 2.68
N PHE A 28 10.35 13.35 2.45
CA PHE A 28 10.79 14.71 2.13
C PHE A 28 10.07 15.66 3.08
N GLY A 29 10.69 15.94 4.24
CA GLY A 29 10.02 16.73 5.27
C GLY A 29 8.74 16.04 5.74
N ASP A 30 7.60 16.72 5.57
CA ASP A 30 6.28 16.20 5.98
C ASP A 30 5.67 15.22 4.98
N MET A 31 6.26 15.12 3.80
CA MET A 31 5.75 14.25 2.73
C MET A 31 6.42 12.88 2.78
N SER A 32 5.65 11.85 2.55
CA SER A 32 6.16 10.49 2.43
C SER A 32 5.59 9.82 1.20
N ILE A 33 6.42 9.06 0.51
CA ILE A 33 5.99 8.17 -0.56
C ILE A 33 6.45 6.77 -0.19
N VAL A 34 5.56 5.80 -0.33
CA VAL A 34 5.86 4.41 0.01
C VAL A 34 5.68 3.54 -1.22
N ARG A 35 6.72 2.77 -1.57
CA ARG A 35 6.58 1.69 -2.53
C ARG A 35 6.28 0.43 -1.73
N THR A 36 5.08 -0.09 -1.87
CA THR A 36 4.63 -1.28 -1.18
C THR A 36 4.62 -2.45 -2.14
N ILE A 37 5.29 -3.53 -1.77
CA ILE A 37 5.36 -4.76 -2.55
C ILE A 37 4.66 -5.83 -1.72
N MET A 38 3.57 -6.38 -2.25
CA MET A 38 2.78 -7.42 -1.57
C MET A 38 2.87 -8.71 -2.38
N GLU A 39 3.28 -9.77 -1.72
CA GLU A 39 3.51 -11.05 -2.38
C GLU A 39 2.19 -11.78 -2.68
N PRO A 40 2.21 -12.71 -3.66
CA PRO A 40 1.06 -13.59 -3.88
C PRO A 40 0.62 -14.28 -2.58
N GLY A 41 -0.68 -14.31 -2.36
CA GLY A 41 -1.25 -14.85 -1.11
C GLY A 41 -1.50 -13.80 -0.03
N TRP A 42 -1.00 -12.59 -0.21
CA TRP A 42 -1.28 -11.52 0.75
C TRP A 42 -2.78 -11.19 0.78
N ARG A 43 -3.30 -11.07 2.00
CA ARG A 43 -4.66 -10.59 2.26
C ARG A 43 -4.63 -9.76 3.53
N TRP A 44 -5.16 -8.56 3.46
CA TRP A 44 -5.12 -7.64 4.61
C TRP A 44 -5.76 -8.27 5.86
N SER A 45 -6.93 -8.87 5.71
CA SER A 45 -7.66 -9.45 6.85
C SER A 45 -6.97 -10.64 7.50
N GLU A 46 -6.04 -11.31 6.79
CA GLU A 46 -5.27 -12.43 7.35
C GLU A 46 -3.93 -11.97 7.92
N HIS A 47 -3.23 -11.07 7.24
CA HIS A 47 -1.84 -10.76 7.51
C HIS A 47 -1.62 -9.46 8.26
N ILE A 48 -2.48 -8.46 8.07
CA ILE A 48 -2.33 -7.15 8.68
C ILE A 48 -3.35 -6.91 9.79
N ARG A 49 -4.56 -7.43 9.66
CA ARG A 49 -5.61 -7.26 10.67
C ARG A 49 -5.15 -7.65 12.09
N PRO A 50 -4.42 -8.74 12.31
CA PRO A 50 -3.94 -9.07 13.64
C PRO A 50 -3.01 -8.01 14.23
N ILE A 51 -2.29 -7.28 13.39
CA ILE A 51 -1.37 -6.21 13.79
C ILE A 51 -2.15 -4.91 13.99
N ALA A 52 -3.04 -4.59 13.06
CA ALA A 52 -3.81 -3.34 13.08
C ALA A 52 -4.86 -3.32 14.18
N GLY A 53 -5.45 -4.46 14.50
CA GLY A 53 -6.44 -4.57 15.57
C GLY A 53 -7.83 -4.03 15.22
N THR A 54 -8.11 -3.85 13.93
CA THR A 54 -9.42 -3.39 13.43
C THR A 54 -10.02 -4.44 12.50
N GLU A 55 -11.35 -4.41 12.29
CA GLU A 55 -12.04 -5.37 11.43
C GLU A 55 -11.68 -5.19 9.96
N SER A 56 -11.45 -3.96 9.53
CA SER A 56 -11.00 -3.62 8.19
C SER A 56 -9.95 -2.51 8.27
N CYS A 57 -9.24 -2.27 7.17
CA CYS A 57 -8.22 -1.22 7.13
C CYS A 57 -8.89 0.15 7.28
N GLN A 58 -8.49 0.90 8.30
CA GLN A 58 -9.06 2.21 8.60
C GLN A 58 -8.20 3.36 8.07
N VAL A 59 -7.23 3.05 7.22
CA VAL A 59 -6.33 4.03 6.62
C VAL A 59 -6.77 4.30 5.19
N THR A 60 -6.87 5.57 4.82
CA THR A 60 -7.11 5.95 3.43
C THR A 60 -5.79 5.91 2.67
N HIS A 61 -5.79 5.24 1.52
CA HIS A 61 -4.63 5.17 0.63
C HIS A 61 -4.94 5.90 -0.67
N PHE A 62 -3.94 6.60 -1.19
CA PHE A 62 -4.02 7.25 -2.49
C PHE A 62 -2.76 6.95 -3.25
N GLY A 63 -2.88 6.32 -4.41
CA GLY A 63 -1.67 5.96 -5.12
C GLY A 63 -1.88 5.40 -6.52
N TYR A 64 -0.82 4.75 -7.00
CA TYR A 64 -0.68 4.28 -8.37
C TYR A 64 -0.17 2.85 -8.40
N VAL A 65 -0.82 1.99 -9.20
CA VAL A 65 -0.41 0.60 -9.37
C VAL A 65 0.71 0.53 -10.41
N ILE A 66 1.88 0.03 -10.01
CA ILE A 66 3.03 -0.17 -10.91
C ILE A 66 2.90 -1.50 -11.64
N SER A 67 2.68 -2.59 -10.89
CA SER A 67 2.62 -3.94 -11.45
C SER A 67 1.81 -4.86 -10.55
N GLY A 68 1.42 -6.01 -11.10
CA GLY A 68 0.59 -6.97 -10.39
C GLY A 68 -0.87 -6.54 -10.35
N ARG A 69 -1.68 -7.34 -9.66
CA ARG A 69 -3.12 -7.12 -9.55
C ARG A 69 -3.57 -7.36 -8.12
N ALA A 70 -4.56 -6.60 -7.70
CA ALA A 70 -5.18 -6.76 -6.39
C ALA A 70 -6.68 -6.56 -6.47
N HIS A 71 -7.40 -7.05 -5.48
CA HIS A 71 -8.83 -6.81 -5.32
C HIS A 71 -9.06 -6.07 -4.01
N VAL A 72 -9.92 -5.08 -4.03
CA VAL A 72 -10.32 -4.31 -2.84
C VAL A 72 -11.81 -4.46 -2.65
N LYS A 73 -12.21 -4.70 -1.41
CA LYS A 73 -13.62 -4.79 -1.01
C LYS A 73 -13.86 -3.86 0.17
N MET A 74 -14.79 -2.92 -0.02
CA MET A 74 -15.21 -2.00 1.03
C MET A 74 -16.20 -2.68 1.99
N ASP A 75 -16.29 -2.15 3.19
CA ASP A 75 -17.26 -2.63 4.21
C ASP A 75 -18.70 -2.51 3.71
N ASP A 76 -18.99 -1.55 2.82
CA ASP A 76 -20.33 -1.37 2.25
C ASP A 76 -20.62 -2.33 1.08
N GLY A 77 -19.68 -3.22 0.74
CA GLY A 77 -19.82 -4.19 -0.33
C GLY A 77 -19.34 -3.74 -1.69
N THR A 78 -18.93 -2.50 -1.86
CA THR A 78 -18.33 -2.03 -3.12
C THR A 78 -16.98 -2.69 -3.32
N GLU A 79 -16.69 -3.12 -4.56
CA GLU A 79 -15.48 -3.86 -4.89
C GLU A 79 -14.86 -3.37 -6.19
N ALA A 80 -13.54 -3.54 -6.31
CA ALA A 80 -12.84 -3.24 -7.55
C ALA A 80 -11.59 -4.10 -7.68
N ASP A 81 -11.27 -4.49 -8.93
CA ASP A 81 -9.97 -5.04 -9.29
C ASP A 81 -9.04 -3.91 -9.68
N LEU A 82 -7.81 -3.97 -9.22
CA LEU A 82 -6.77 -2.99 -9.50
C LEU A 82 -5.66 -3.64 -10.31
N GLY A 83 -5.14 -2.92 -11.30
CA GLY A 83 -4.06 -3.41 -12.14
C GLY A 83 -3.14 -2.28 -12.59
N PRO A 84 -2.06 -2.62 -13.32
CA PRO A 84 -1.05 -1.64 -13.73
C PRO A 84 -1.66 -0.44 -14.44
N GLY A 85 -1.24 0.76 -14.02
CA GLY A 85 -1.73 2.01 -14.58
C GLY A 85 -2.92 2.62 -13.85
N ASP A 86 -3.55 1.88 -12.92
CA ASP A 86 -4.67 2.41 -12.17
C ASP A 86 -4.23 3.40 -11.12
N ILE A 87 -4.99 4.48 -11.00
CA ILE A 87 -4.86 5.44 -9.90
C ILE A 87 -6.02 5.20 -8.98
N VAL A 88 -5.73 5.05 -7.68
CA VAL A 88 -6.69 4.50 -6.73
C VAL A 88 -6.76 5.35 -5.48
N ILE A 89 -7.99 5.59 -5.03
CA ILE A 89 -8.24 6.01 -3.65
C ILE A 89 -8.95 4.85 -2.97
N ASN A 90 -8.32 4.29 -1.93
CA ASN A 90 -8.92 3.30 -1.06
C ASN A 90 -9.33 4.01 0.23
N PRO A 91 -10.62 4.35 0.40
CA PRO A 91 -11.06 4.96 1.65
C PRO A 91 -10.91 4.00 2.83
N ALA A 92 -10.90 4.54 4.05
CA ALA A 92 -10.97 3.73 5.25
C ALA A 92 -12.18 2.79 5.19
N GLY A 93 -12.04 1.60 5.76
CA GLY A 93 -13.11 0.58 5.76
C GLY A 93 -13.00 -0.39 4.60
N HIS A 94 -11.80 -0.90 4.31
CA HIS A 94 -11.59 -1.87 3.22
C HIS A 94 -10.79 -3.08 3.67
N ASP A 95 -10.99 -4.19 2.95
CA ASP A 95 -10.10 -5.34 2.88
C ASP A 95 -9.51 -5.40 1.48
N GLY A 96 -8.43 -6.12 1.31
CA GLY A 96 -7.80 -6.28 0.00
C GLY A 96 -6.91 -7.50 -0.05
N TRP A 97 -6.68 -8.02 -1.24
CA TRP A 97 -5.80 -9.17 -1.45
C TRP A 97 -5.16 -9.15 -2.83
N VAL A 98 -4.02 -9.82 -2.95
CA VAL A 98 -3.31 -9.97 -4.21
C VAL A 98 -3.98 -11.02 -5.06
N ILE A 99 -4.15 -10.72 -6.35
CA ILE A 99 -4.69 -11.65 -7.34
C ILE A 99 -3.53 -12.21 -8.17
N GLY A 100 -3.50 -13.54 -8.35
CA GLY A 100 -2.54 -14.20 -9.24
C GLY A 100 -1.21 -14.50 -8.59
N ASP A 101 -0.21 -14.75 -9.44
CA ASP A 101 1.07 -15.33 -9.05
C ASP A 101 2.23 -14.36 -9.02
N GLU A 102 1.99 -13.08 -9.30
CA GLU A 102 3.05 -12.07 -9.25
C GLU A 102 2.81 -11.06 -8.14
N PRO A 103 3.88 -10.44 -7.62
CA PRO A 103 3.73 -9.43 -6.59
C PRO A 103 2.92 -8.23 -7.09
N TYR A 104 2.15 -7.65 -6.19
CA TYR A 104 1.43 -6.40 -6.43
C TYR A 104 2.28 -5.25 -5.91
N VAL A 105 2.64 -4.31 -6.78
CA VAL A 105 3.48 -3.17 -6.44
C VAL A 105 2.70 -1.88 -6.56
N PHE A 106 2.61 -1.16 -5.47
CA PHE A 106 1.80 0.05 -5.35
C PHE A 106 2.64 1.21 -4.82
N LEU A 107 2.52 2.37 -5.49
CA LEU A 107 3.08 3.62 -4.97
C LEU A 107 1.97 4.31 -4.17
N ASP A 108 2.20 4.47 -2.87
CA ASP A 108 1.25 5.09 -1.96
C ASP A 108 1.74 6.48 -1.57
N PHE A 109 0.95 7.50 -1.89
CA PHE A 109 1.25 8.88 -1.58
C PHE A 109 0.60 9.33 -0.27
N GLN A 110 -0.24 8.49 0.31
CA GLN A 110 -0.96 8.83 1.54
C GLN A 110 -1.32 7.55 2.30
N GLY A 111 -0.93 7.48 3.55
CA GLY A 111 -1.48 6.52 4.50
C GLY A 111 -0.69 5.24 4.74
N ALA A 112 0.08 4.73 3.76
CA ALA A 112 0.71 3.41 3.91
C ALA A 112 1.63 3.33 5.13
N SER A 113 2.39 4.37 5.43
CA SER A 113 3.31 4.39 6.56
C SER A 113 2.61 4.32 7.92
N ARG A 114 1.30 4.50 7.97
CA ARG A 114 0.49 4.43 9.20
C ARG A 114 -0.14 3.07 9.41
N ASN A 115 -0.02 2.17 8.45
CA ASN A 115 -0.76 0.92 8.43
C ASN A 115 -0.18 -0.14 9.35
N VAL A 116 1.09 -0.11 9.60
CA VAL A 116 1.79 -1.10 10.47
C VAL A 116 2.93 -0.47 11.26
#